data_2a523e25b09fce9760ea08739541dc36
#
_entry.id   2a523e25b09fce9760ea08739541dc36
#
_cell.length_a   1.000
_cell.length_b   1.000
_cell.length_c   1.000
_cell.angle_alpha   90.00
_cell.angle_beta   90.00
_cell.angle_gamma   90.00
#
_symmetry.space_group_name_H-M   'P 1'
#
loop_
_entity.id
_entity.type
_entity.pdbx_description
1 polymer ?
#
loop_
_entity_poly.entity_id
_entity_poly.type
_entity_poly.pdbx_seq_one_letter_code
_entity_poly.pdbx_strand_id
1 'polypeptide(L)'
;MAKDKKLVEAITAMEDDFAQWYTDVVKKAELADYSSVRGCMILRPNGYAIWENIQKVLDAKFKETGVENVAMPMFIPESLLKKEEDHVEGFAPEVAWVTHGGDKELQERLCVRPTSETLFCDFYSKIIQSHRDLPKLYNQWVSVVRWEKTTRPFLRTSEFFWQEGHTAHATAEEAEARTVQMLNMYADFCEQYLAIPVVKGQKTEKEKFAGAHSTYTIEALMHDGKALQSGTSHNFGDGFAKAFGIQYTDKDNKLQYVHQTSWGMSTRIIGAIIMVHGDDSGLVLPPRIAPVQTMIVPIMQKKEGVLDKAEEIRKRLASSYKVKVDDSDKSPGWKFSEQEVRGIPTRIEIGPKDIEKNQAVIVRRDTREKIIVSLDEIETKLGEVLEQMQSDMLERAKKHLAEHTVEARNWDEFKAHIEKQDGFVKAMWCGETECEEAIKDETTATTRCMPFEQEHLSDVCVHCGKPAKKMVYFGKAY
;
A
#
# COMPACT_ATOMS: atom_id res chain seq x y z
N MET A 1 6.44 -13.97 38.24
CA MET A 1 6.00 -12.86 37.41
C MET A 1 4.57 -13.15 37.01
N ALA A 2 3.60 -12.34 37.46
CA ALA A 2 2.21 -12.49 37.08
C ALA A 2 2.12 -12.21 35.57
N LYS A 3 1.62 -13.18 34.79
CA LYS A 3 1.26 -12.94 33.40
C LYS A 3 0.20 -11.82 33.41
N ASP A 4 0.52 -10.65 32.86
CA ASP A 4 -0.47 -9.64 32.59
C ASP A 4 -1.61 -10.29 31.81
N LYS A 5 -2.81 -10.27 32.38
CA LYS A 5 -3.99 -10.78 31.70
C LYS A 5 -4.17 -9.99 30.40
N LYS A 6 -3.99 -10.64 29.26
CA LYS A 6 -4.34 -10.06 27.95
C LYS A 6 -5.78 -9.54 28.05
N LEU A 7 -5.97 -8.24 27.91
CA LEU A 7 -7.30 -7.61 27.82
C LEU A 7 -8.04 -8.01 26.54
N VAL A 8 -7.29 -8.47 25.53
CA VAL A 8 -7.82 -8.94 24.24
C VAL A 8 -7.46 -10.42 24.07
N GLU A 9 -8.33 -11.31 24.51
CA GLU A 9 -8.16 -12.76 24.37
C GLU A 9 -8.38 -13.28 22.93
N ALA A 10 -8.73 -12.40 21.99
CA ALA A 10 -9.25 -12.78 20.67
C ALA A 10 -8.24 -12.65 19.52
N ILE A 11 -7.00 -12.26 19.79
CA ILE A 11 -5.95 -12.13 18.78
C ILE A 11 -4.81 -13.10 19.10
N THR A 12 -4.47 -13.94 18.14
CA THR A 12 -3.32 -14.85 18.22
C THR A 12 -2.04 -14.01 18.37
N ALA A 13 -1.06 -14.46 19.15
CA ALA A 13 0.20 -13.76 19.26
C ALA A 13 1.01 -13.90 17.96
N MET A 14 1.74 -12.85 17.55
CA MET A 14 2.55 -12.86 16.33
C MET A 14 3.60 -13.97 16.32
N GLU A 15 4.20 -14.25 17.47
CA GLU A 15 5.22 -15.29 17.64
C GLU A 15 4.65 -16.70 17.48
N ASP A 16 3.38 -16.92 17.84
CA ASP A 16 2.74 -18.22 17.74
C ASP A 16 2.32 -18.55 16.30
N ASP A 17 1.66 -17.61 15.62
CA ASP A 17 1.22 -17.73 14.23
C ASP A 17 0.98 -16.34 13.61
N PHE A 18 1.95 -15.84 12.87
CA PHE A 18 1.88 -14.51 12.24
C PHE A 18 0.73 -14.43 11.20
N ALA A 19 0.45 -15.52 10.50
CA ALA A 19 -0.61 -15.54 9.49
C ALA A 19 -2.00 -15.46 10.15
N GLN A 20 -2.20 -16.17 11.26
CA GLN A 20 -3.44 -16.13 12.04
C GLN A 20 -3.57 -14.77 12.74
N TRP A 21 -2.49 -14.26 13.36
CA TRP A 21 -2.47 -12.91 13.94
C TRP A 21 -2.94 -11.85 12.94
N TYR A 22 -2.41 -11.87 11.71
CA TYR A 22 -2.82 -10.93 10.66
C TYR A 22 -4.32 -11.03 10.36
N THR A 23 -4.83 -12.25 10.21
CA THR A 23 -6.25 -12.49 9.94
C THR A 23 -7.14 -12.04 11.10
N ASP A 24 -6.71 -12.30 12.34
CA ASP A 24 -7.42 -11.86 13.54
C ASP A 24 -7.49 -10.33 13.62
N VAL A 25 -6.37 -9.64 13.36
CA VAL A 25 -6.34 -8.17 13.34
C VAL A 25 -7.31 -7.61 12.29
N VAL A 26 -7.28 -8.13 11.06
CA VAL A 26 -8.19 -7.70 9.98
C VAL A 26 -9.65 -7.82 10.41
N LYS A 27 -10.03 -8.95 11.01
CA LYS A 27 -11.42 -9.23 11.42
C LYS A 27 -11.82 -8.46 12.68
N LYS A 28 -10.98 -8.45 13.71
CA LYS A 28 -11.30 -7.86 15.02
C LYS A 28 -11.25 -6.33 15.00
N ALA A 29 -10.35 -5.72 14.22
CA ALA A 29 -10.37 -4.30 13.97
C ALA A 29 -11.49 -3.87 12.99
N GLU A 30 -12.29 -4.83 12.52
CA GLU A 30 -13.39 -4.60 11.59
C GLU A 30 -12.98 -3.92 10.28
N LEU A 31 -11.84 -4.33 9.73
CA LEU A 31 -11.32 -3.77 8.48
C LEU A 31 -11.94 -4.42 7.24
N ALA A 32 -12.03 -5.74 7.25
CA ALA A 32 -12.62 -6.52 6.17
C ALA A 32 -13.19 -7.83 6.68
N ASP A 33 -14.09 -8.42 5.89
CA ASP A 33 -14.61 -9.76 6.12
C ASP A 33 -14.82 -10.51 4.80
N TYR A 34 -15.01 -11.81 4.89
CA TYR A 34 -15.23 -12.67 3.73
C TYR A 34 -16.62 -12.45 3.13
N SER A 35 -16.70 -12.41 1.81
CA SER A 35 -17.97 -12.43 1.08
C SER A 35 -18.35 -13.87 0.69
N SER A 36 -19.54 -14.01 0.10
CA SER A 36 -19.98 -15.27 -0.50
C SER A 36 -19.16 -15.67 -1.74
N VAL A 37 -18.45 -14.77 -2.35
CA VAL A 37 -17.56 -15.02 -3.49
C VAL A 37 -16.13 -15.20 -2.99
N ARG A 38 -15.59 -16.37 -3.22
CA ARG A 38 -14.22 -16.70 -2.77
C ARG A 38 -13.21 -15.69 -3.34
N GLY A 39 -12.39 -15.15 -2.45
CA GLY A 39 -11.35 -14.18 -2.81
C GLY A 39 -11.80 -12.74 -2.95
N CYS A 40 -13.11 -12.49 -2.92
CA CYS A 40 -13.67 -11.14 -2.89
C CYS A 40 -14.05 -10.77 -1.46
N MET A 41 -13.46 -9.70 -0.95
CA MET A 41 -13.65 -9.28 0.44
C MET A 41 -14.68 -8.16 0.55
N ILE A 42 -15.40 -8.15 1.67
CA ILE A 42 -16.19 -6.99 2.08
C ILE A 42 -15.25 -6.05 2.85
N LEU A 43 -14.96 -4.87 2.32
CA LEU A 43 -14.30 -3.83 3.09
C LEU A 43 -15.32 -3.21 4.04
N ARG A 44 -15.09 -3.38 5.34
CA ARG A 44 -15.95 -2.82 6.38
C ARG A 44 -15.67 -1.32 6.56
N PRO A 45 -16.57 -0.56 7.22
CA PRO A 45 -16.42 0.90 7.34
C PRO A 45 -15.06 1.35 7.89
N ASN A 46 -14.46 0.64 8.86
CA ASN A 46 -13.15 1.00 9.39
C ASN A 46 -12.03 0.84 8.35
N GLY A 47 -12.06 -0.26 7.59
CA GLY A 47 -11.07 -0.49 6.52
C GLY A 47 -11.27 0.46 5.34
N TYR A 48 -12.51 0.68 4.94
CA TYR A 48 -12.80 1.57 3.82
C TYR A 48 -12.45 3.03 4.15
N ALA A 49 -12.67 3.47 5.39
CA ALA A 49 -12.32 4.83 5.83
C ALA A 49 -10.79 5.09 5.79
N ILE A 50 -9.97 4.05 6.03
CA ILE A 50 -8.52 4.15 5.81
C ILE A 50 -8.23 4.37 4.33
N TRP A 51 -8.90 3.60 3.45
CA TRP A 51 -8.75 3.77 2.00
C TRP A 51 -9.20 5.14 1.51
N GLU A 52 -10.29 5.69 2.01
CA GLU A 52 -10.73 7.06 1.70
C GLU A 52 -9.69 8.11 2.09
N ASN A 53 -9.02 7.94 3.24
CA ASN A 53 -7.93 8.84 3.63
C ASN A 53 -6.70 8.70 2.72
N ILE A 54 -6.34 7.48 2.33
CA ILE A 54 -5.27 7.22 1.35
C ILE A 54 -5.61 7.91 0.03
N GLN A 55 -6.82 7.68 -0.46
CA GLN A 55 -7.32 8.29 -1.68
C GLN A 55 -7.27 9.82 -1.60
N LYS A 56 -7.76 10.42 -0.52
CA LYS A 56 -7.77 11.88 -0.34
C LYS A 56 -6.38 12.49 -0.43
N VAL A 57 -5.40 11.87 0.20
CA VAL A 57 -4.01 12.38 0.21
C VAL A 57 -3.34 12.20 -1.14
N LEU A 58 -3.40 11.00 -1.71
CA LEU A 58 -2.76 10.72 -3.00
C LEU A 58 -3.42 11.47 -4.15
N ASP A 59 -4.75 11.56 -4.18
CA ASP A 59 -5.48 12.28 -5.23
C ASP A 59 -5.11 13.78 -5.25
N ALA A 60 -4.96 14.39 -4.08
CA ALA A 60 -4.49 15.77 -3.98
C ALA A 60 -3.07 15.92 -4.56
N LYS A 61 -2.15 15.01 -4.21
CA LYS A 61 -0.78 15.01 -4.75
C LYS A 61 -0.74 14.78 -6.26
N PHE A 62 -1.58 13.91 -6.80
CA PHE A 62 -1.69 13.69 -8.25
C PHE A 62 -2.15 14.96 -8.97
N LYS A 63 -3.17 15.61 -8.45
CA LYS A 63 -3.71 16.88 -9.01
C LYS A 63 -2.71 18.02 -9.00
N GLU A 64 -1.85 18.10 -7.98
CA GLU A 64 -0.74 19.06 -7.93
C GLU A 64 0.23 18.91 -9.12
N THR A 65 0.31 17.72 -9.70
CA THR A 65 1.15 17.44 -10.89
C THR A 65 0.38 17.48 -12.21
N GLY A 66 -0.86 17.96 -12.20
CA GLY A 66 -1.70 18.11 -13.39
C GLY A 66 -2.48 16.85 -13.78
N VAL A 67 -2.53 15.84 -12.93
CA VAL A 67 -3.31 14.62 -13.18
C VAL A 67 -4.80 14.89 -13.00
N GLU A 68 -5.61 14.37 -13.92
CA GLU A 68 -7.07 14.44 -13.89
C GLU A 68 -7.66 13.04 -13.73
N ASN A 69 -8.74 12.94 -12.95
CA ASN A 69 -9.46 11.68 -12.77
C ASN A 69 -10.46 11.44 -13.89
N VAL A 70 -10.51 10.20 -14.36
CA VAL A 70 -11.47 9.69 -15.34
C VAL A 70 -12.11 8.41 -14.83
N ALA A 71 -13.12 7.92 -15.54
CA ALA A 71 -13.70 6.60 -15.30
C ALA A 71 -13.77 5.84 -16.62
N MET A 72 -13.05 4.74 -16.72
CA MET A 72 -13.10 3.81 -17.84
C MET A 72 -14.13 2.71 -17.58
N PRO A 73 -14.72 2.10 -18.63
CA PRO A 73 -15.61 0.96 -18.48
C PRO A 73 -14.98 -0.21 -17.74
N MET A 74 -15.80 -0.98 -17.03
CA MET A 74 -15.35 -2.18 -16.32
C MET A 74 -14.96 -3.32 -17.29
N PHE A 75 -15.62 -3.41 -18.45
CA PHE A 75 -15.47 -4.52 -19.37
C PHE A 75 -14.52 -4.18 -20.51
N ILE A 76 -13.69 -5.16 -20.87
CA ILE A 76 -12.76 -5.09 -21.99
C ILE A 76 -13.16 -6.17 -23.00
N PRO A 77 -13.44 -5.84 -24.28
CA PRO A 77 -13.65 -6.83 -25.30
C PRO A 77 -12.41 -7.69 -25.52
N GLU A 78 -12.57 -8.99 -25.75
CA GLU A 78 -11.46 -9.91 -25.99
C GLU A 78 -10.57 -9.46 -27.15
N SER A 79 -11.17 -8.93 -28.21
CA SER A 79 -10.45 -8.40 -29.39
C SER A 79 -9.53 -7.22 -29.03
N LEU A 80 -9.96 -6.38 -28.07
CA LEU A 80 -9.15 -5.26 -27.60
C LEU A 80 -7.99 -5.73 -26.72
N LEU A 81 -8.23 -6.71 -25.85
CA LEU A 81 -7.20 -7.29 -25.01
C LEU A 81 -6.09 -7.93 -25.81
N LYS A 82 -6.42 -8.58 -26.95
CA LYS A 82 -5.48 -9.29 -27.83
C LYS A 82 -4.61 -8.39 -28.71
N LYS A 83 -4.82 -7.08 -28.73
CA LYS A 83 -4.01 -6.17 -29.56
C LYS A 83 -2.55 -6.05 -29.11
N GLU A 84 -2.27 -6.34 -27.85
CA GLU A 84 -0.94 -6.33 -27.28
C GLU A 84 -0.64 -7.73 -26.72
N GLU A 85 0.18 -8.50 -27.42
CA GLU A 85 0.36 -9.94 -27.18
C GLU A 85 1.06 -10.24 -25.85
N ASP A 86 2.13 -9.53 -25.53
CA ASP A 86 2.86 -9.70 -24.25
C ASP A 86 1.99 -9.40 -23.05
N HIS A 87 1.12 -8.39 -23.16
CA HIS A 87 0.18 -8.03 -22.10
C HIS A 87 -0.87 -9.12 -21.88
N VAL A 88 -1.39 -9.68 -22.98
CA VAL A 88 -2.36 -10.78 -22.93
C VAL A 88 -1.78 -12.02 -22.26
N GLU A 89 -0.57 -12.42 -22.64
CA GLU A 89 0.09 -13.59 -22.05
C GLU A 89 0.28 -13.45 -20.54
N GLY A 90 0.60 -12.24 -20.07
CA GLY A 90 0.77 -11.95 -18.63
C GLY A 90 -0.51 -12.07 -17.81
N PHE A 91 -1.68 -11.75 -18.39
CA PHE A 91 -2.97 -11.69 -17.66
C PHE A 91 -3.94 -12.82 -18.01
N ALA A 92 -3.76 -13.54 -19.12
CA ALA A 92 -4.71 -14.54 -19.58
C ALA A 92 -5.15 -15.58 -18.53
N PRO A 93 -4.27 -16.06 -17.62
CA PRO A 93 -4.67 -17.04 -16.60
C PRO A 93 -5.56 -16.48 -15.49
N GLU A 94 -5.61 -15.15 -15.34
CA GLU A 94 -6.23 -14.47 -14.20
C GLU A 94 -7.46 -13.64 -14.58
N VAL A 95 -7.92 -13.73 -15.82
CA VAL A 95 -9.06 -12.95 -16.32
C VAL A 95 -10.39 -13.62 -15.98
N ALA A 96 -11.34 -12.84 -15.46
CA ALA A 96 -12.73 -13.24 -15.32
C ALA A 96 -13.50 -12.89 -16.60
N TRP A 97 -14.12 -13.89 -17.24
CA TRP A 97 -14.84 -13.73 -18.51
C TRP A 97 -16.34 -13.59 -18.31
N VAL A 98 -16.93 -12.63 -19.01
CA VAL A 98 -18.39 -12.43 -19.15
C VAL A 98 -18.80 -12.91 -20.54
N THR A 99 -19.67 -13.90 -20.58
CA THR A 99 -20.09 -14.57 -21.81
C THR A 99 -21.55 -14.29 -22.17
N HIS A 100 -22.35 -13.80 -21.21
CA HIS A 100 -23.78 -13.51 -21.41
C HIS A 100 -24.14 -12.09 -20.97
N GLY A 101 -25.04 -11.46 -21.70
CA GLY A 101 -25.73 -10.23 -21.32
C GLY A 101 -27.21 -10.54 -21.09
N GLY A 102 -27.66 -10.63 -19.83
CA GLY A 102 -28.94 -11.23 -19.48
C GLY A 102 -28.93 -12.72 -19.87
N ASP A 103 -29.94 -13.18 -20.56
CA ASP A 103 -30.11 -14.57 -21.01
C ASP A 103 -29.44 -14.87 -22.37
N LYS A 104 -28.85 -13.85 -23.02
CA LYS A 104 -28.28 -14.00 -24.36
C LYS A 104 -26.77 -14.13 -24.30
N GLU A 105 -26.24 -15.08 -25.03
CA GLU A 105 -24.78 -15.18 -25.25
C GLU A 105 -24.29 -13.98 -26.05
N LEU A 106 -23.15 -13.42 -25.62
CA LEU A 106 -22.51 -12.31 -26.32
C LEU A 106 -21.83 -12.80 -27.59
N GLN A 107 -21.85 -12.00 -28.65
CA GLN A 107 -21.12 -12.29 -29.89
C GLN A 107 -19.60 -12.35 -29.67
N GLU A 108 -19.11 -11.54 -28.74
CA GLU A 108 -17.74 -11.52 -28.30
C GLU A 108 -17.74 -11.49 -26.75
N ARG A 109 -16.94 -12.36 -26.13
CA ARG A 109 -16.81 -12.34 -24.68
C ARG A 109 -16.04 -11.12 -24.20
N LEU A 110 -16.40 -10.67 -23.01
CA LEU A 110 -15.79 -9.53 -22.35
C LEU A 110 -15.02 -10.01 -21.13
N CYS A 111 -13.89 -9.39 -20.81
CA CYS A 111 -13.29 -9.63 -19.51
C CYS A 111 -13.61 -8.49 -18.54
N VAL A 112 -13.72 -8.84 -17.26
CA VAL A 112 -13.70 -7.84 -16.20
C VAL A 112 -12.25 -7.34 -16.09
N ARG A 113 -12.03 -6.03 -16.17
CA ARG A 113 -10.68 -5.44 -16.24
C ARG A 113 -9.74 -5.98 -15.14
N PRO A 114 -8.61 -6.60 -15.51
CA PRO A 114 -7.54 -6.93 -14.56
C PRO A 114 -6.57 -5.74 -14.36
N THR A 115 -6.55 -4.85 -15.33
CA THR A 115 -5.88 -3.57 -15.46
C THR A 115 -6.42 -2.87 -16.70
N SER A 116 -6.14 -1.59 -16.93
CA SER A 116 -6.86 -0.82 -17.95
C SER A 116 -5.99 -0.25 -19.08
N GLU A 117 -4.75 -0.72 -19.26
CA GLU A 117 -3.84 -0.23 -20.31
C GLU A 117 -4.52 -0.23 -21.69
N THR A 118 -5.16 -1.32 -22.05
CA THR A 118 -5.81 -1.47 -23.35
C THR A 118 -6.98 -0.52 -23.57
N LEU A 119 -7.78 -0.26 -22.51
CA LEU A 119 -8.87 0.72 -22.56
C LEU A 119 -8.35 2.14 -22.75
N PHE A 120 -7.31 2.52 -22.01
CA PHE A 120 -6.68 3.82 -22.15
C PHE A 120 -6.04 3.99 -23.52
N CYS A 121 -5.35 2.96 -24.02
CA CYS A 121 -4.75 2.98 -25.34
C CYS A 121 -5.79 3.14 -26.46
N ASP A 122 -6.90 2.41 -26.41
CA ASP A 122 -7.99 2.58 -27.37
C ASP A 122 -8.59 3.99 -27.32
N PHE A 123 -8.75 4.54 -26.14
CA PHE A 123 -9.27 5.91 -25.98
C PHE A 123 -8.25 6.96 -26.44
N TYR A 124 -6.98 6.82 -26.08
CA TYR A 124 -5.93 7.75 -26.48
C TYR A 124 -5.72 7.78 -27.99
N SER A 125 -5.86 6.65 -28.70
CA SER A 125 -5.80 6.61 -30.16
C SER A 125 -6.83 7.49 -30.85
N LYS A 126 -7.94 7.78 -30.17
CA LYS A 126 -9.03 8.63 -30.67
C LYS A 126 -8.88 10.11 -30.35
N ILE A 127 -8.24 10.44 -29.21
CA ILE A 127 -8.20 11.83 -28.71
C ILE A 127 -6.85 12.50 -28.83
N ILE A 128 -5.77 11.76 -29.12
CA ILE A 128 -4.43 12.32 -29.33
C ILE A 128 -4.18 12.38 -30.83
N GLN A 129 -4.01 13.58 -31.37
CA GLN A 129 -3.77 13.81 -32.79
C GLN A 129 -2.62 14.81 -33.04
N SER A 130 -2.35 15.69 -32.10
CA SER A 130 -1.37 16.75 -32.23
C SER A 130 -0.55 16.91 -30.96
N HIS A 131 0.65 17.51 -31.07
CA HIS A 131 1.50 17.84 -29.92
C HIS A 131 0.79 18.68 -28.86
N ARG A 132 -0.29 19.40 -29.22
CA ARG A 132 -1.08 20.21 -28.30
C ARG A 132 -1.98 19.38 -27.39
N ASP A 133 -2.23 18.11 -27.74
CA ASP A 133 -3.03 17.18 -26.93
C ASP A 133 -2.20 16.51 -25.81
N LEU A 134 -0.87 16.70 -25.82
CA LEU A 134 0.08 16.10 -24.90
C LEU A 134 0.61 17.10 -23.86
N PRO A 135 0.96 16.65 -22.65
CA PRO A 135 0.75 15.29 -22.15
C PRO A 135 -0.70 14.99 -21.80
N LYS A 136 -1.13 13.71 -21.87
CA LYS A 136 -2.35 13.22 -21.24
C LYS A 136 -1.98 12.58 -19.90
N LEU A 137 -2.61 13.05 -18.83
CA LEU A 137 -2.28 12.68 -17.46
C LEU A 137 -3.54 12.25 -16.74
N TYR A 138 -3.98 11.01 -16.98
CA TYR A 138 -5.23 10.50 -16.42
C TYR A 138 -4.98 9.44 -15.34
N ASN A 139 -5.86 9.42 -14.36
CA ASN A 139 -5.92 8.45 -13.28
C ASN A 139 -7.37 8.01 -13.06
N GLN A 140 -7.57 6.80 -12.56
CA GLN A 140 -8.87 6.37 -12.07
C GLN A 140 -8.74 5.64 -10.74
N TRP A 141 -9.75 5.81 -9.89
CA TRP A 141 -9.94 5.10 -8.63
C TRP A 141 -11.05 4.07 -8.83
N VAL A 142 -10.68 2.82 -8.93
CA VAL A 142 -11.59 1.73 -9.33
C VAL A 142 -11.22 0.42 -8.66
N SER A 143 -12.09 -0.59 -8.80
CA SER A 143 -11.73 -1.99 -8.55
C SER A 143 -11.31 -2.69 -9.85
N VAL A 144 -10.50 -3.73 -9.70
CA VAL A 144 -10.11 -4.65 -10.77
C VAL A 144 -10.23 -6.08 -10.26
N VAL A 145 -10.30 -7.03 -11.20
CA VAL A 145 -10.45 -8.45 -10.90
C VAL A 145 -9.30 -9.23 -11.50
N ARG A 146 -8.56 -9.93 -10.62
CA ARG A 146 -7.53 -10.92 -10.98
C ARG A 146 -7.87 -12.22 -10.29
N TRP A 147 -8.18 -13.27 -11.05
CA TRP A 147 -8.72 -14.51 -10.51
C TRP A 147 -7.62 -15.35 -9.82
N GLU A 148 -7.32 -14.97 -8.59
CA GLU A 148 -6.25 -15.54 -7.79
C GLU A 148 -6.61 -16.92 -7.22
N LYS A 149 -5.67 -17.86 -7.26
CA LYS A 149 -5.85 -19.21 -6.69
C LYS A 149 -5.79 -19.21 -5.17
N THR A 150 -4.89 -18.41 -4.61
CA THR A 150 -4.69 -18.27 -3.16
C THR A 150 -4.90 -16.83 -2.76
N THR A 151 -5.77 -16.60 -1.79
CA THR A 151 -6.15 -15.25 -1.38
C THR A 151 -5.86 -15.00 0.09
N ARG A 152 -5.53 -13.76 0.41
CA ARG A 152 -5.35 -13.23 1.76
C ARG A 152 -5.85 -11.79 1.81
N PRO A 153 -6.67 -11.41 2.82
CA PRO A 153 -7.24 -10.05 2.90
C PRO A 153 -6.21 -8.95 2.67
N PHE A 154 -6.53 -7.96 1.87
CA PHE A 154 -5.70 -6.84 1.40
C PHE A 154 -4.46 -7.23 0.58
N LEU A 155 -3.77 -8.29 0.90
CA LEU A 155 -2.47 -8.64 0.28
C LEU A 155 -2.63 -9.25 -1.11
N ARG A 156 -3.60 -10.16 -1.25
CA ARG A 156 -3.91 -10.84 -2.50
C ARG A 156 -5.38 -11.26 -2.49
N THR A 157 -6.21 -10.55 -3.23
CA THR A 157 -7.64 -10.81 -3.36
C THR A 157 -8.05 -10.84 -4.83
N SER A 158 -9.12 -11.56 -5.14
CA SER A 158 -9.60 -11.67 -6.53
C SER A 158 -10.16 -10.34 -7.04
N GLU A 159 -10.81 -9.57 -6.20
CA GLU A 159 -11.18 -8.19 -6.44
C GLU A 159 -10.48 -7.30 -5.42
N PHE A 160 -9.95 -6.16 -5.87
CA PHE A 160 -9.35 -5.17 -4.99
C PHE A 160 -9.53 -3.75 -5.53
N PHE A 161 -9.55 -2.78 -4.63
CA PHE A 161 -9.52 -1.37 -4.98
C PHE A 161 -8.09 -0.89 -5.17
N TRP A 162 -7.92 -0.02 -6.15
CA TRP A 162 -6.66 0.65 -6.41
C TRP A 162 -6.87 1.99 -7.08
N GLN A 163 -5.81 2.72 -7.31
CA GLN A 163 -5.72 3.72 -8.36
C GLN A 163 -4.79 3.21 -9.45
N GLU A 164 -5.08 3.57 -10.66
CA GLU A 164 -4.21 3.37 -11.82
C GLU A 164 -4.13 4.65 -12.63
N GLY A 165 -2.91 5.18 -12.71
CA GLY A 165 -2.59 6.30 -13.60
C GLY A 165 -2.08 5.79 -14.93
N HIS A 166 -2.52 6.42 -16.00
CA HIS A 166 -2.11 6.11 -17.36
C HIS A 166 -1.83 7.40 -18.09
N THR A 167 -0.59 7.60 -18.52
CA THR A 167 -0.18 8.85 -19.12
C THR A 167 0.41 8.66 -20.51
N ALA A 168 0.34 9.70 -21.35
CA ALA A 168 0.94 9.72 -22.65
C ALA A 168 1.73 11.02 -22.84
N HIS A 169 2.95 10.91 -23.37
CA HIS A 169 3.93 11.97 -23.49
C HIS A 169 4.48 12.07 -24.91
N ALA A 170 5.00 13.22 -25.28
CA ALA A 170 5.61 13.44 -26.59
C ALA A 170 6.97 12.73 -26.71
N THR A 171 7.76 12.66 -25.63
CA THR A 171 9.12 12.12 -25.69
C THR A 171 9.36 11.02 -24.66
N ALA A 172 10.39 10.21 -24.90
CA ALA A 172 10.82 9.16 -23.98
C ALA A 172 11.30 9.76 -22.65
N GLU A 173 11.98 10.91 -22.70
CA GLU A 173 12.49 11.60 -21.51
C GLU A 173 11.36 12.11 -20.62
N GLU A 174 10.28 12.64 -21.21
CA GLU A 174 9.09 13.07 -20.46
C GLU A 174 8.40 11.88 -19.78
N ALA A 175 8.27 10.76 -20.48
CA ALA A 175 7.70 9.54 -19.94
C ALA A 175 8.55 8.99 -18.78
N GLU A 176 9.87 8.93 -18.95
CA GLU A 176 10.78 8.47 -17.88
C GLU A 176 10.71 9.38 -16.65
N ALA A 177 10.73 10.70 -16.86
CA ALA A 177 10.60 11.67 -15.78
C ALA A 177 9.30 11.50 -15.00
N ARG A 178 8.18 11.23 -15.68
CA ARG A 178 6.88 10.95 -15.04
C ARG A 178 6.92 9.62 -14.28
N THR A 179 7.51 8.59 -14.86
CA THR A 179 7.61 7.27 -14.22
C THR A 179 8.35 7.37 -12.88
N VAL A 180 9.48 8.06 -12.85
CA VAL A 180 10.29 8.28 -11.63
C VAL A 180 9.57 9.20 -10.64
N GLN A 181 8.93 10.26 -11.12
CA GLN A 181 8.16 11.20 -10.28
C GLN A 181 7.07 10.46 -9.48
N MET A 182 6.32 9.58 -10.14
CA MET A 182 5.23 8.85 -9.47
C MET A 182 5.76 7.81 -8.49
N LEU A 183 6.88 7.15 -8.81
CA LEU A 183 7.55 6.25 -7.86
C LEU A 183 7.96 7.01 -6.58
N ASN A 184 8.61 8.16 -6.73
CA ASN A 184 9.03 8.99 -5.61
C ASN A 184 7.83 9.48 -4.79
N MET A 185 6.74 9.87 -5.46
CA MET A 185 5.50 10.27 -4.78
C MET A 185 4.93 9.16 -3.91
N TYR A 186 4.93 7.90 -4.39
CA TYR A 186 4.53 6.75 -3.60
C TYR A 186 5.44 6.50 -2.40
N ALA A 187 6.75 6.58 -2.61
CA ALA A 187 7.73 6.41 -1.53
C ALA A 187 7.55 7.48 -0.45
N ASP A 188 7.44 8.74 -0.83
CA ASP A 188 7.21 9.88 0.08
C ASP A 188 5.88 9.75 0.82
N PHE A 189 4.83 9.30 0.13
CA PHE A 189 3.53 9.04 0.75
C PHE A 189 3.62 7.93 1.82
N CYS A 190 4.26 6.80 1.50
CA CYS A 190 4.45 5.71 2.46
C CYS A 190 5.21 6.18 3.70
N GLU A 191 6.28 6.93 3.52
CA GLU A 191 7.10 7.41 4.64
C GLU A 191 6.38 8.47 5.47
N GLN A 192 5.83 9.51 4.84
CA GLN A 192 5.25 10.67 5.52
C GLN A 192 3.89 10.41 6.15
N TYR A 193 3.04 9.62 5.50
CA TYR A 193 1.67 9.39 5.95
C TYR A 193 1.45 8.02 6.59
N LEU A 194 2.11 7.00 6.09
CA LEU A 194 1.96 5.63 6.60
C LEU A 194 3.06 5.24 7.59
N ALA A 195 4.07 6.09 7.78
CA ALA A 195 5.26 5.80 8.60
C ALA A 195 5.95 4.50 8.16
N ILE A 196 5.95 4.19 6.87
CA ILE A 196 6.55 2.98 6.28
C ILE A 196 7.71 3.38 5.38
N PRO A 197 8.96 3.08 5.77
CA PRO A 197 10.11 3.24 4.90
C PRO A 197 10.10 2.17 3.81
N VAL A 198 10.55 2.52 2.62
CA VAL A 198 10.58 1.63 1.46
C VAL A 198 11.91 1.67 0.74
N VAL A 199 12.25 0.56 0.08
CA VAL A 199 13.38 0.48 -0.84
C VAL A 199 12.86 0.74 -2.26
N LYS A 200 13.50 1.66 -2.98
CA LYS A 200 13.16 2.00 -4.38
C LYS A 200 14.15 1.36 -5.34
N GLY A 201 13.65 0.83 -6.44
CA GLY A 201 14.54 0.33 -7.49
C GLY A 201 13.79 -0.16 -8.73
N GLN A 202 14.57 -0.64 -9.68
CA GLN A 202 14.08 -1.22 -10.91
C GLN A 202 13.89 -2.72 -10.77
N LYS A 203 12.83 -3.25 -11.34
CA LYS A 203 12.61 -4.70 -11.48
C LYS A 203 13.54 -5.27 -12.55
N THR A 204 13.90 -6.55 -12.41
CA THR A 204 14.61 -7.30 -13.47
C THR A 204 13.71 -7.50 -14.69
N GLU A 205 14.31 -7.90 -15.81
CA GLU A 205 13.55 -8.23 -17.03
C GLU A 205 12.48 -9.29 -16.79
N LYS A 206 12.76 -10.26 -15.93
CA LYS A 206 11.81 -11.31 -15.54
C LYS A 206 10.65 -10.80 -14.68
N GLU A 207 10.91 -9.91 -13.75
CA GLU A 207 9.92 -9.43 -12.76
C GLU A 207 9.21 -8.14 -13.20
N LYS A 208 9.57 -7.55 -14.34
CA LYS A 208 8.92 -6.36 -14.86
C LYS A 208 7.48 -6.66 -15.30
N PHE A 209 6.66 -5.63 -15.34
CA PHE A 209 5.28 -5.72 -15.83
C PHE A 209 5.25 -6.09 -17.31
N ALA A 210 4.34 -6.99 -17.70
CA ALA A 210 4.19 -7.45 -19.08
C ALA A 210 3.89 -6.29 -20.05
N GLY A 211 4.71 -6.17 -21.09
CA GLY A 211 4.64 -5.08 -22.07
C GLY A 211 5.38 -3.80 -21.67
N ALA A 212 5.94 -3.71 -20.45
CA ALA A 212 6.72 -2.55 -20.03
C ALA A 212 8.15 -2.59 -20.57
N HIS A 213 8.67 -1.41 -20.95
CA HIS A 213 10.10 -1.22 -21.20
C HIS A 213 10.90 -1.32 -19.90
N SER A 214 10.41 -0.65 -18.83
CA SER A 214 10.96 -0.75 -17.48
C SER A 214 9.87 -0.67 -16.43
N THR A 215 10.08 -1.33 -15.31
CA THR A 215 9.22 -1.29 -14.13
C THR A 215 10.03 -0.87 -12.93
N TYR A 216 9.58 0.16 -12.25
CA TYR A 216 10.10 0.59 -10.94
C TYR A 216 9.13 0.20 -9.83
N THR A 217 9.67 -0.04 -8.66
CA THR A 217 8.91 -0.52 -7.50
C THR A 217 9.35 0.15 -6.21
N ILE A 218 8.43 0.21 -5.25
CA ILE A 218 8.74 0.43 -3.85
C ILE A 218 8.46 -0.86 -3.09
N GLU A 219 9.44 -1.31 -2.32
CA GLU A 219 9.38 -2.54 -1.54
C GLU A 219 9.44 -2.22 -0.05
N ALA A 220 8.45 -2.65 0.70
CA ALA A 220 8.43 -2.53 2.16
C ALA A 220 8.81 -3.86 2.81
N LEU A 221 9.36 -3.80 4.02
CA LEU A 221 9.69 -4.97 4.81
C LEU A 221 8.66 -5.16 5.92
N MET A 222 8.03 -6.33 5.95
CA MET A 222 7.03 -6.68 6.94
C MET A 222 7.70 -7.19 8.22
N HIS A 223 6.95 -7.22 9.31
CA HIS A 223 7.48 -7.61 10.62
C HIS A 223 8.05 -9.04 10.64
N ASP A 224 7.50 -9.94 9.84
CA ASP A 224 7.97 -11.33 9.71
C ASP A 224 9.18 -11.50 8.77
N GLY A 225 9.81 -10.42 8.31
CA GLY A 225 10.97 -10.45 7.42
C GLY A 225 10.66 -10.70 5.94
N LYS A 226 9.38 -10.70 5.53
CA LYS A 226 9.02 -10.79 4.12
C LYS A 226 8.86 -9.43 3.48
N ALA A 227 9.21 -9.37 2.19
CA ALA A 227 9.00 -8.19 1.37
C ALA A 227 7.55 -8.07 0.89
N LEU A 228 7.07 -6.83 0.79
CA LEU A 228 5.80 -6.50 0.17
C LEU A 228 5.99 -5.41 -0.88
N GLN A 229 5.68 -5.74 -2.13
CA GLN A 229 5.59 -4.76 -3.20
C GLN A 229 4.43 -3.80 -2.90
N SER A 230 4.74 -2.54 -2.65
CA SER A 230 3.80 -1.57 -2.11
C SER A 230 3.30 -0.56 -3.12
N GLY A 231 3.95 -0.44 -4.26
CA GLY A 231 3.55 0.40 -5.39
C GLY A 231 4.50 0.21 -6.55
N THR A 232 4.01 0.43 -7.77
CA THR A 232 4.79 0.30 -9.00
C THR A 232 4.57 1.46 -9.93
N SER A 233 5.58 1.74 -10.75
CA SER A 233 5.53 2.72 -11.83
C SER A 233 6.23 2.15 -13.06
N HIS A 234 5.53 2.16 -14.19
CA HIS A 234 5.96 1.50 -15.42
C HIS A 234 6.18 2.51 -16.53
N ASN A 235 7.29 2.35 -17.24
CA ASN A 235 7.53 3.02 -18.50
C ASN A 235 7.30 2.02 -19.64
N PHE A 236 6.32 2.28 -20.49
CA PHE A 236 6.02 1.41 -21.64
C PHE A 236 6.78 1.80 -22.91
N GLY A 237 7.53 2.91 -22.89
CA GLY A 237 8.07 3.45 -24.12
C GLY A 237 6.96 3.72 -25.14
N ASP A 238 7.18 3.35 -26.38
CA ASP A 238 6.23 3.49 -27.48
C ASP A 238 5.56 2.15 -27.92
N GLY A 239 5.78 1.08 -27.18
CA GLY A 239 5.30 -0.26 -27.55
C GLY A 239 3.78 -0.34 -27.69
N PHE A 240 3.03 0.07 -26.66
CA PHE A 240 1.56 0.15 -26.72
C PHE A 240 1.08 1.15 -27.76
N ALA A 241 1.77 2.28 -27.90
CA ALA A 241 1.42 3.27 -28.90
C ALA A 241 1.49 2.72 -30.32
N LYS A 242 2.49 1.90 -30.63
CA LYS A 242 2.62 1.21 -31.93
C LYS A 242 1.52 0.18 -32.13
N ALA A 243 1.22 -0.64 -31.10
CA ALA A 243 0.18 -1.66 -31.18
C ALA A 243 -1.23 -1.06 -31.38
N PHE A 244 -1.51 0.09 -30.77
CA PHE A 244 -2.83 0.76 -30.81
C PHE A 244 -2.91 1.93 -31.79
N GLY A 245 -1.83 2.29 -32.48
CA GLY A 245 -1.79 3.40 -33.42
C GLY A 245 -1.96 4.77 -32.75
N ILE A 246 -1.37 4.97 -31.58
CA ILE A 246 -1.46 6.25 -30.87
C ILE A 246 -0.36 7.19 -31.37
N GLN A 247 -0.73 8.02 -32.32
CA GLN A 247 0.19 8.93 -33.01
C GLN A 247 -0.27 10.39 -32.86
N TYR A 248 0.69 11.30 -32.93
CA TYR A 248 0.44 12.73 -32.95
C TYR A 248 1.31 13.40 -34.00
N THR A 249 0.83 14.52 -34.53
CA THR A 249 1.61 15.39 -35.41
C THR A 249 2.44 16.32 -34.53
N ASP A 250 3.76 16.26 -34.67
CA ASP A 250 4.68 17.11 -33.94
C ASP A 250 4.75 18.56 -34.51
N LYS A 251 5.60 19.40 -33.93
CA LYS A 251 5.75 20.81 -34.34
C LYS A 251 6.31 20.95 -35.75
N ASP A 252 6.99 19.95 -36.27
CA ASP A 252 7.57 19.89 -37.61
C ASP A 252 6.67 19.20 -38.63
N ASN A 253 5.38 18.97 -38.28
CA ASN A 253 4.40 18.26 -39.07
C ASN A 253 4.75 16.80 -39.39
N LYS A 254 5.51 16.13 -38.52
CA LYS A 254 5.81 14.72 -38.63
C LYS A 254 4.96 13.92 -37.70
N LEU A 255 4.54 12.73 -38.13
CA LEU A 255 3.86 11.75 -37.28
C LEU A 255 4.86 11.08 -36.35
N GLN A 256 4.53 11.07 -35.04
CA GLN A 256 5.30 10.46 -33.97
C GLN A 256 4.39 9.56 -33.14
N TYR A 257 4.93 8.47 -32.59
CA TYR A 257 4.25 7.69 -31.56
C TYR A 257 4.44 8.35 -30.20
N VAL A 258 3.41 8.27 -29.35
CA VAL A 258 3.52 8.73 -27.97
C VAL A 258 4.32 7.73 -27.12
N HIS A 259 4.89 8.22 -26.02
CA HIS A 259 5.51 7.42 -24.97
C HIS A 259 4.60 7.37 -23.76
N GLN A 260 4.37 6.17 -23.21
CA GLN A 260 3.34 5.95 -22.20
C GLN A 260 3.91 5.47 -20.88
N THR A 261 3.20 5.79 -19.80
CA THR A 261 3.48 5.30 -18.46
C THR A 261 2.20 4.80 -17.80
N SER A 262 2.35 3.88 -16.84
CA SER A 262 1.30 3.59 -15.87
C SER A 262 1.88 3.42 -14.48
N TRP A 263 1.07 3.69 -13.46
CA TRP A 263 1.51 3.63 -12.07
C TRP A 263 0.30 3.33 -11.17
N GLY A 264 0.52 2.53 -10.14
CA GLY A 264 -0.56 2.03 -9.30
C GLY A 264 -0.17 1.73 -7.87
N MET A 265 -1.14 1.98 -6.98
CA MET A 265 -1.15 1.57 -5.58
C MET A 265 -2.53 1.04 -5.22
N SER A 266 -2.59 -0.07 -4.50
CA SER A 266 -3.84 -0.75 -4.14
C SER A 266 -4.08 -0.75 -2.64
N THR A 267 -5.24 -1.28 -2.24
CA THR A 267 -5.58 -1.58 -0.84
C THR A 267 -4.62 -2.54 -0.15
N ARG A 268 -3.69 -3.17 -0.90
CA ARG A 268 -2.56 -3.93 -0.33
C ARG A 268 -1.77 -3.11 0.69
N ILE A 269 -1.68 -1.81 0.51
CA ILE A 269 -0.97 -0.93 1.44
C ILE A 269 -1.58 -0.89 2.84
N ILE A 270 -2.87 -1.20 2.98
CA ILE A 270 -3.52 -1.39 4.30
C ILE A 270 -2.93 -2.62 4.99
N GLY A 271 -2.69 -3.69 4.23
CA GLY A 271 -1.97 -4.86 4.73
C GLY A 271 -0.56 -4.52 5.23
N ALA A 272 0.15 -3.65 4.52
CA ALA A 272 1.45 -3.16 4.98
C ALA A 272 1.35 -2.41 6.31
N ILE A 273 0.37 -1.52 6.48
CA ILE A 273 0.14 -0.81 7.75
C ILE A 273 -0.04 -1.79 8.90
N ILE A 274 -0.86 -2.82 8.70
CA ILE A 274 -1.10 -3.87 9.71
C ILE A 274 0.21 -4.58 10.08
N MET A 275 0.96 -5.04 9.08
CA MET A 275 2.14 -5.88 9.28
C MET A 275 3.39 -5.10 9.74
N VAL A 276 3.45 -3.80 9.50
CA VAL A 276 4.58 -2.96 9.95
C VAL A 276 4.33 -2.42 11.35
N HIS A 277 3.12 -2.03 11.68
CA HIS A 277 2.83 -1.29 12.91
C HIS A 277 2.00 -2.05 13.94
N GLY A 278 1.23 -3.06 13.53
CA GLY A 278 0.39 -3.83 14.44
C GLY A 278 1.18 -4.55 15.52
N ASP A 279 0.51 -4.86 16.63
CA ASP A 279 1.05 -5.61 17.76
C ASP A 279 0.06 -6.71 18.21
N ASP A 280 0.39 -7.42 19.28
CA ASP A 280 -0.47 -8.49 19.83
C ASP A 280 -1.81 -7.99 20.42
N SER A 281 -2.01 -6.69 20.52
CA SER A 281 -3.28 -6.07 20.90
C SER A 281 -4.12 -5.63 19.70
N GLY A 282 -3.57 -5.69 18.49
CA GLY A 282 -4.28 -5.40 17.26
C GLY A 282 -3.59 -4.38 16.36
N LEU A 283 -4.42 -3.59 15.66
CA LEU A 283 -3.97 -2.56 14.73
C LEU A 283 -3.32 -1.39 15.47
N VAL A 284 -2.33 -0.77 14.85
CA VAL A 284 -1.75 0.52 15.25
C VAL A 284 -1.72 1.42 14.02
N LEU A 285 -2.53 2.47 14.00
CA LEU A 285 -2.61 3.37 12.86
C LEU A 285 -1.68 4.57 13.03
N PRO A 286 -0.89 4.90 12.00
CA PRO A 286 -0.20 6.18 11.94
C PRO A 286 -1.21 7.34 12.03
N PRO A 287 -0.99 8.34 12.87
CA PRO A 287 -1.95 9.44 13.10
C PRO A 287 -2.40 10.16 11.83
N ARG A 288 -1.52 10.36 10.86
CA ARG A 288 -1.83 11.10 9.63
C ARG A 288 -2.80 10.39 8.70
N ILE A 289 -2.93 9.06 8.82
CA ILE A 289 -3.83 8.27 7.97
C ILE A 289 -5.07 7.76 8.73
N ALA A 290 -5.09 7.86 10.04
CA ALA A 290 -6.15 7.34 10.88
C ALA A 290 -7.51 8.03 10.59
N PRO A 291 -8.59 7.26 10.40
CA PRO A 291 -9.95 7.82 10.27
C PRO A 291 -10.46 8.50 11.54
N VAL A 292 -10.03 8.02 12.69
CA VAL A 292 -10.23 8.61 14.00
C VAL A 292 -8.86 8.75 14.64
N GLN A 293 -8.45 9.97 15.00
CA GLN A 293 -7.14 10.24 15.58
C GLN A 293 -7.15 10.13 17.10
N THR A 294 -8.28 10.46 17.69
CA THR A 294 -8.47 10.29 19.13
C THR A 294 -9.91 9.90 19.48
N MET A 295 -10.03 9.01 20.44
CA MET A 295 -11.32 8.63 21.02
C MET A 295 -11.40 9.15 22.42
N ILE A 296 -12.40 9.96 22.72
CA ILE A 296 -12.69 10.41 24.09
C ILE A 296 -13.48 9.31 24.79
N VAL A 297 -12.96 8.82 25.91
CA VAL A 297 -13.60 7.80 26.75
C VAL A 297 -13.99 8.41 28.09
N PRO A 298 -15.28 8.72 28.27
CA PRO A 298 -15.77 9.21 29.56
C PRO A 298 -15.73 8.10 30.62
N ILE A 299 -15.07 8.40 31.73
CA ILE A 299 -14.97 7.51 32.89
C ILE A 299 -16.08 7.84 33.88
N MET A 300 -16.81 6.85 34.34
CA MET A 300 -18.02 7.03 35.17
C MET A 300 -19.04 7.96 34.48
N GLN A 301 -19.30 7.72 33.22
CA GLN A 301 -20.11 8.60 32.34
C GLN A 301 -21.54 8.89 32.87
N LYS A 302 -22.07 8.07 33.80
CA LYS A 302 -23.38 8.31 34.45
C LYS A 302 -23.35 9.40 35.52
N LYS A 303 -22.15 9.84 35.93
CA LYS A 303 -22.02 11.00 36.81
C LYS A 303 -22.36 12.28 36.03
N GLU A 304 -23.05 13.20 36.72
CA GLU A 304 -23.47 14.46 36.16
C GLU A 304 -22.28 15.24 35.58
N GLY A 305 -22.46 15.81 34.41
CA GLY A 305 -21.48 16.67 33.74
C GLY A 305 -20.35 15.96 33.00
N VAL A 306 -20.17 14.61 33.15
CA VAL A 306 -19.06 13.88 32.51
C VAL A 306 -19.25 13.78 31.01
N LEU A 307 -20.42 13.37 30.53
CA LEU A 307 -20.74 13.28 29.11
C LEU A 307 -20.75 14.66 28.44
N ASP A 308 -21.27 15.67 29.13
CA ASP A 308 -21.31 17.05 28.65
C ASP A 308 -19.88 17.60 28.45
N LYS A 309 -18.99 17.32 29.38
CA LYS A 309 -17.58 17.69 29.27
C LYS A 309 -16.87 16.94 28.14
N ALA A 310 -17.12 15.66 28.00
CA ALA A 310 -16.57 14.86 26.86
C ALA A 310 -17.01 15.44 25.52
N GLU A 311 -18.27 15.81 25.36
CA GLU A 311 -18.78 16.39 24.14
C GLU A 311 -18.27 17.83 23.90
N GLU A 312 -18.09 18.62 24.95
CA GLU A 312 -17.44 19.95 24.90
C GLU A 312 -16.02 19.82 24.33
N ILE A 313 -15.22 18.88 24.87
CA ILE A 313 -13.86 18.60 24.39
C ILE A 313 -13.89 18.14 22.93
N ARG A 314 -14.80 17.21 22.58
CA ARG A 314 -14.96 16.76 21.18
C ARG A 314 -15.20 17.92 20.23
N LYS A 315 -16.15 18.79 20.54
CA LYS A 315 -16.48 19.96 19.71
C LYS A 315 -15.28 20.88 19.52
N ARG A 316 -14.54 21.12 20.59
CA ARG A 316 -13.35 21.96 20.57
C ARG A 316 -12.26 21.36 19.68
N LEU A 317 -11.99 20.05 19.79
CA LEU A 317 -10.94 19.37 19.03
C LEU A 317 -11.32 19.08 17.58
N ALA A 318 -12.62 19.01 17.26
CA ALA A 318 -13.12 18.61 15.94
C ALA A 318 -12.77 19.58 14.80
N SER A 319 -12.38 20.82 15.11
CA SER A 319 -11.91 21.81 14.14
C SER A 319 -10.54 21.43 13.56
N SER A 320 -9.70 20.76 14.34
CA SER A 320 -8.31 20.45 14.01
C SER A 320 -8.03 18.95 13.84
N TYR A 321 -8.83 18.11 14.49
CA TYR A 321 -8.59 16.66 14.55
C TYR A 321 -9.85 15.84 14.28
N LYS A 322 -9.67 14.57 13.88
CA LYS A 322 -10.74 13.57 13.73
C LYS A 322 -11.00 12.92 15.09
N VAL A 323 -12.05 13.38 15.77
CA VAL A 323 -12.36 13.04 17.17
C VAL A 323 -13.75 12.42 17.27
N LYS A 324 -13.85 11.36 18.07
CA LYS A 324 -15.15 10.76 18.48
C LYS A 324 -15.21 10.60 19.99
N VAL A 325 -16.42 10.45 20.51
CA VAL A 325 -16.70 10.06 21.91
C VAL A 325 -17.25 8.64 21.91
N ASP A 326 -16.74 7.81 22.80
CA ASP A 326 -17.35 6.51 23.09
C ASP A 326 -18.31 6.63 24.29
N ASP A 327 -19.55 6.95 23.99
CA ASP A 327 -20.64 7.11 24.95
C ASP A 327 -21.44 5.83 25.18
N SER A 328 -20.98 4.69 24.64
CA SER A 328 -21.62 3.39 24.83
C SER A 328 -21.72 3.03 26.32
N ASP A 329 -22.61 2.13 26.65
CA ASP A 329 -22.85 1.65 28.03
C ASP A 329 -21.81 0.60 28.53
N LYS A 330 -20.77 0.36 27.71
CA LYS A 330 -19.70 -0.60 28.02
C LYS A 330 -18.80 -0.10 29.15
N SER A 331 -18.15 -1.04 29.83
CA SER A 331 -17.15 -0.68 30.85
C SER A 331 -15.95 0.05 30.27
N PRO A 332 -15.27 0.92 31.03
CA PRO A 332 -14.05 1.60 30.54
C PRO A 332 -13.00 0.63 30.04
N GLY A 333 -12.76 -0.48 30.72
CA GLY A 333 -11.79 -1.50 30.28
C GLY A 333 -12.14 -2.12 28.94
N TRP A 334 -13.43 -2.36 28.66
CA TRP A 334 -13.87 -2.83 27.36
C TRP A 334 -13.64 -1.78 26.28
N LYS A 335 -13.98 -0.52 26.54
CA LYS A 335 -13.74 0.60 25.61
C LYS A 335 -12.26 0.75 25.29
N PHE A 336 -11.38 0.65 26.28
CA PHE A 336 -9.93 0.71 26.06
C PHE A 336 -9.45 -0.40 25.16
N SER A 337 -9.86 -1.64 25.43
CA SER A 337 -9.53 -2.80 24.58
C SER A 337 -10.02 -2.64 23.15
N GLU A 338 -11.24 -2.17 22.94
CA GLU A 338 -11.82 -1.94 21.64
C GLU A 338 -11.03 -0.88 20.83
N GLN A 339 -10.65 0.22 21.48
CA GLN A 339 -9.84 1.26 20.85
C GLN A 339 -8.44 0.74 20.50
N GLU A 340 -7.84 -0.09 21.33
CA GLU A 340 -6.55 -0.71 21.06
C GLU A 340 -6.61 -1.67 19.88
N VAL A 341 -7.63 -2.54 19.81
CA VAL A 341 -7.82 -3.46 18.67
C VAL A 341 -7.98 -2.70 17.36
N ARG A 342 -8.75 -1.61 17.37
CA ARG A 342 -8.98 -0.76 16.19
C ARG A 342 -7.81 0.11 15.81
N GLY A 343 -6.79 0.20 16.65
CA GLY A 343 -5.57 0.94 16.39
C GLY A 343 -5.73 2.44 16.37
N ILE A 344 -6.74 2.99 17.07
CA ILE A 344 -6.92 4.45 17.17
C ILE A 344 -5.69 5.04 17.86
N PRO A 345 -5.02 6.03 17.25
CA PRO A 345 -3.72 6.54 17.70
C PRO A 345 -3.68 6.98 19.16
N THR A 346 -4.72 7.68 19.62
CA THR A 346 -4.80 8.15 20.99
C THR A 346 -6.21 7.98 21.55
N ARG A 347 -6.31 7.90 22.87
CA ARG A 347 -7.57 8.09 23.57
C ARG A 347 -7.40 9.18 24.62
N ILE A 348 -8.48 9.89 24.90
CA ILE A 348 -8.57 10.88 25.98
C ILE A 348 -9.48 10.29 27.03
N GLU A 349 -8.92 10.02 28.21
CA GLU A 349 -9.67 9.57 29.38
C GLU A 349 -10.08 10.81 30.18
N ILE A 350 -11.37 10.93 30.51
CA ILE A 350 -11.90 12.01 31.33
C ILE A 350 -12.98 11.53 32.29
N GLY A 351 -12.80 11.81 33.58
CA GLY A 351 -13.74 11.45 34.62
C GLY A 351 -13.99 12.61 35.60
N PRO A 352 -14.82 12.41 36.64
CA PRO A 352 -15.17 13.48 37.59
C PRO A 352 -13.95 14.14 38.24
N LYS A 353 -12.95 13.34 38.64
CA LYS A 353 -11.72 13.85 39.28
C LYS A 353 -10.84 14.65 38.29
N ASP A 354 -10.88 14.32 37.03
CA ASP A 354 -10.15 15.05 35.98
C ASP A 354 -10.81 16.40 35.73
N ILE A 355 -12.14 16.41 35.68
CA ILE A 355 -12.92 17.65 35.50
C ILE A 355 -12.68 18.61 36.66
N GLU A 356 -12.70 18.13 37.92
CA GLU A 356 -12.41 18.92 39.10
C GLU A 356 -11.04 19.59 39.06
N LYS A 357 -10.06 18.91 38.47
CA LYS A 357 -8.67 19.38 38.33
C LYS A 357 -8.39 20.13 37.03
N ASN A 358 -9.39 20.36 36.20
CA ASN A 358 -9.27 20.95 34.87
C ASN A 358 -8.21 20.22 34.00
N GLN A 359 -8.23 18.90 34.01
CA GLN A 359 -7.28 18.05 33.29
C GLN A 359 -7.96 16.90 32.53
N ALA A 360 -7.22 16.24 31.67
CA ALA A 360 -7.55 14.95 31.04
C ALA A 360 -6.28 14.11 30.91
N VAL A 361 -6.43 12.83 30.54
CA VAL A 361 -5.31 11.93 30.28
C VAL A 361 -5.32 11.54 28.82
N ILE A 362 -4.27 11.88 28.07
CA ILE A 362 -4.04 11.38 26.71
C ILE A 362 -3.22 10.09 26.83
N VAL A 363 -3.68 9.03 26.19
CA VAL A 363 -2.98 7.74 26.17
C VAL A 363 -2.61 7.41 24.73
N ARG A 364 -1.34 7.16 24.50
CA ARG A 364 -0.81 6.71 23.19
C ARG A 364 -1.13 5.22 22.97
N ARG A 365 -1.56 4.88 21.75
CA ARG A 365 -1.82 3.48 21.37
C ARG A 365 -0.53 2.65 21.25
N ASP A 366 0.51 3.24 20.70
CA ASP A 366 1.75 2.54 20.35
C ASP A 366 2.66 2.23 21.54
N THR A 367 2.72 3.12 22.53
CA THR A 367 3.59 2.97 23.71
C THR A 367 2.81 2.74 25.01
N ARG A 368 1.50 3.00 25.00
CA ARG A 368 0.61 3.04 26.17
C ARG A 368 0.98 4.10 27.21
N GLU A 369 1.83 5.04 26.82
CA GLU A 369 2.17 6.20 27.65
C GLU A 369 0.94 6.99 28.01
N LYS A 370 0.84 7.39 29.30
CA LYS A 370 -0.23 8.22 29.84
C LYS A 370 0.31 9.63 30.11
N ILE A 371 -0.30 10.62 29.48
CA ILE A 371 0.11 12.02 29.56
C ILE A 371 -1.03 12.81 30.16
N ILE A 372 -0.81 13.37 31.36
CA ILE A 372 -1.76 14.27 32.02
C ILE A 372 -1.62 15.64 31.39
N VAL A 373 -2.74 16.21 30.92
CA VAL A 373 -2.77 17.50 30.24
C VAL A 373 -3.83 18.42 30.83
N SER A 374 -3.55 19.71 30.88
CA SER A 374 -4.58 20.70 31.19
C SER A 374 -5.64 20.76 30.09
N LEU A 375 -6.92 20.88 30.44
CA LEU A 375 -7.97 21.06 29.45
C LEU A 375 -7.79 22.37 28.65
N ASP A 376 -7.12 23.36 29.19
CA ASP A 376 -6.85 24.61 28.49
C ASP A 376 -5.84 24.42 27.33
N GLU A 377 -4.94 23.48 27.46
CA GLU A 377 -3.88 23.18 26.49
C GLU A 377 -4.12 21.90 25.66
N ILE A 378 -5.27 21.23 25.83
CA ILE A 378 -5.52 19.90 25.30
C ILE A 378 -5.38 19.82 23.78
N GLU A 379 -5.78 20.87 23.05
CA GLU A 379 -5.68 20.91 21.60
C GLU A 379 -4.22 20.92 21.12
N THR A 380 -3.40 21.79 21.71
CA THR A 380 -1.97 21.89 21.41
C THR A 380 -1.23 20.60 21.79
N LYS A 381 -1.51 20.07 22.98
CA LYS A 381 -0.87 18.86 23.49
C LYS A 381 -1.25 17.61 22.68
N LEU A 382 -2.50 17.50 22.26
CA LEU A 382 -2.91 16.41 21.35
C LEU A 382 -2.15 16.46 20.04
N GLY A 383 -2.00 17.66 19.45
CA GLY A 383 -1.21 17.83 18.23
C GLY A 383 0.26 17.40 18.40
N GLU A 384 0.91 17.84 19.49
CA GLU A 384 2.28 17.44 19.80
C GLU A 384 2.41 15.91 19.96
N VAL A 385 1.47 15.28 20.67
CA VAL A 385 1.46 13.81 20.87
C VAL A 385 1.27 13.07 19.55
N LEU A 386 0.34 13.50 18.69
CA LEU A 386 0.09 12.87 17.40
C LEU A 386 1.31 12.98 16.46
N GLU A 387 1.95 14.15 16.39
CA GLU A 387 3.15 14.36 15.58
C GLU A 387 4.35 13.54 16.11
N GLN A 388 4.53 13.49 17.43
CA GLN A 388 5.59 12.68 18.04
C GLN A 388 5.34 11.20 17.78
N MET A 389 4.08 10.73 17.89
CA MET A 389 3.72 9.35 17.57
C MET A 389 4.02 9.00 16.11
N GLN A 390 3.66 9.89 15.17
CA GLN A 390 3.95 9.70 13.74
C GLN A 390 5.45 9.53 13.49
N SER A 391 6.26 10.39 14.09
CA SER A 391 7.72 10.36 13.99
C SER A 391 8.31 9.09 14.61
N ASP A 392 7.90 8.74 15.82
CA ASP A 392 8.39 7.56 16.54
C ASP A 392 8.04 6.25 15.80
N MET A 393 6.86 6.17 15.20
CA MET A 393 6.46 5.02 14.39
C MET A 393 7.36 4.87 13.15
N LEU A 394 7.67 5.98 12.48
CA LEU A 394 8.58 5.96 11.34
C LEU A 394 9.99 5.54 11.74
N GLU A 395 10.52 6.09 12.83
CA GLU A 395 11.86 5.74 13.32
C GLU A 395 11.98 4.27 13.73
N ARG A 396 10.95 3.71 14.38
CA ARG A 396 10.91 2.27 14.68
C ARG A 396 10.91 1.41 13.41
N ALA A 397 10.13 1.81 12.41
CA ALA A 397 10.08 1.10 11.14
C ALA A 397 11.40 1.21 10.35
N LYS A 398 12.05 2.37 10.35
CA LYS A 398 13.40 2.56 9.77
C LYS A 398 14.46 1.70 10.47
N LYS A 399 14.41 1.66 11.78
CA LYS A 399 15.32 0.80 12.57
C LYS A 399 15.11 -0.67 12.23
N HIS A 400 13.85 -1.14 12.18
CA HIS A 400 13.52 -2.50 11.78
C HIS A 400 14.05 -2.83 10.38
N LEU A 401 13.83 -1.96 9.40
CA LEU A 401 14.34 -2.13 8.04
C LEU A 401 15.87 -2.23 8.02
N ALA A 402 16.56 -1.36 8.75
CA ALA A 402 18.02 -1.36 8.80
C ALA A 402 18.58 -2.62 9.45
N GLU A 403 18.00 -3.07 10.57
CA GLU A 403 18.41 -4.27 11.29
C GLU A 403 18.13 -5.57 10.50
N HIS A 404 17.15 -5.54 9.58
CA HIS A 404 16.75 -6.66 8.73
C HIS A 404 17.09 -6.44 7.25
N THR A 405 18.14 -5.68 6.98
CA THR A 405 18.77 -5.57 5.66
C THR A 405 20.22 -6.01 5.80
N VAL A 406 20.53 -7.19 5.28
CA VAL A 406 21.84 -7.84 5.43
C VAL A 406 22.54 -7.95 4.08
N GLU A 407 23.85 -8.19 4.11
CA GLU A 407 24.68 -8.42 2.93
C GLU A 407 25.08 -9.88 2.83
N ALA A 408 25.07 -10.43 1.63
CA ALA A 408 25.66 -11.74 1.34
C ALA A 408 26.70 -11.61 0.23
N ARG A 409 27.90 -12.11 0.48
CA ARG A 409 29.05 -12.05 -0.44
C ARG A 409 29.30 -13.38 -1.14
N ASN A 410 28.69 -14.46 -0.65
CA ASN A 410 28.78 -15.80 -1.21
C ASN A 410 27.47 -16.55 -1.03
N TRP A 411 27.33 -17.69 -1.70
CA TRP A 411 26.10 -18.46 -1.73
C TRP A 411 25.69 -19.06 -0.38
N ASP A 412 26.64 -19.45 0.46
CA ASP A 412 26.32 -20.03 1.78
C ASP A 412 25.76 -18.97 2.73
N GLU A 413 26.34 -17.77 2.76
CA GLU A 413 25.79 -16.62 3.50
C GLU A 413 24.38 -16.27 3.01
N PHE A 414 24.19 -16.21 1.69
CA PHE A 414 22.89 -15.91 1.08
C PHE A 414 21.82 -16.89 1.53
N LYS A 415 22.08 -18.19 1.39
CA LYS A 415 21.13 -19.23 1.82
C LYS A 415 20.83 -19.15 3.31
N ALA A 416 21.83 -18.96 4.14
CA ALA A 416 21.65 -18.86 5.58
C ALA A 416 20.72 -17.69 5.98
N HIS A 417 20.87 -16.52 5.35
CA HIS A 417 19.98 -15.38 5.60
C HIS A 417 18.56 -15.63 5.09
N ILE A 418 18.40 -16.23 3.92
CA ILE A 418 17.07 -16.53 3.36
C ILE A 418 16.35 -17.61 4.20
N GLU A 419 17.05 -18.63 4.66
CA GLU A 419 16.48 -19.67 5.54
C GLU A 419 15.97 -19.09 6.85
N LYS A 420 16.72 -18.21 7.47
CA LYS A 420 16.33 -17.51 8.70
C LYS A 420 15.22 -16.47 8.50
N GLN A 421 14.95 -16.10 7.25
CA GLN A 421 14.02 -15.01 6.88
C GLN A 421 14.44 -13.68 7.54
N ASP A 422 15.73 -13.36 7.46
CA ASP A 422 16.35 -12.18 8.09
C ASP A 422 15.87 -10.84 7.47
N GLY A 423 15.06 -10.87 6.44
CA GLY A 423 14.55 -9.69 5.74
C GLY A 423 15.11 -9.55 4.34
N PHE A 424 15.58 -8.36 3.97
CA PHE A 424 16.24 -8.13 2.70
C PHE A 424 17.69 -8.61 2.74
N VAL A 425 18.10 -9.29 1.66
CA VAL A 425 19.50 -9.70 1.44
C VAL A 425 20.04 -8.94 0.23
N LYS A 426 20.99 -8.04 0.45
CA LYS A 426 21.74 -7.39 -0.63
C LYS A 426 22.82 -8.33 -1.14
N ALA A 427 22.86 -8.59 -2.43
CA ALA A 427 23.87 -9.43 -3.06
C ALA A 427 24.15 -9.00 -4.50
N MET A 428 25.35 -9.33 -4.98
CA MET A 428 25.74 -9.08 -6.35
C MET A 428 25.21 -10.17 -7.29
N TRP A 429 24.73 -9.76 -8.46
CA TRP A 429 24.08 -10.62 -9.45
C TRP A 429 24.63 -10.40 -10.86
N CYS A 430 24.71 -11.47 -11.66
CA CYS A 430 25.28 -11.45 -13.02
C CYS A 430 24.36 -10.80 -14.07
N GLY A 431 23.08 -10.58 -13.75
CA GLY A 431 22.10 -10.04 -14.70
C GLY A 431 21.43 -11.07 -15.60
N GLU A 432 21.66 -12.37 -15.40
CA GLU A 432 21.11 -13.44 -16.24
C GLU A 432 19.82 -14.02 -15.63
N THR A 433 18.77 -14.15 -16.46
CA THR A 433 17.46 -14.66 -16.05
C THR A 433 17.53 -16.09 -15.52
N GLU A 434 18.30 -16.96 -16.16
CA GLU A 434 18.48 -18.35 -15.73
C GLU A 434 19.10 -18.45 -14.33
N CYS A 435 19.99 -17.52 -13.99
CA CYS A 435 20.57 -17.45 -12.65
C CYS A 435 19.54 -16.96 -11.61
N GLU A 436 18.71 -16.00 -11.97
CA GLU A 436 17.60 -15.52 -11.14
C GLU A 436 16.58 -16.62 -10.86
N GLU A 437 16.26 -17.43 -11.86
CA GLU A 437 15.37 -18.60 -11.73
C GLU A 437 15.95 -19.66 -10.80
N ALA A 438 17.22 -19.99 -10.96
CA ALA A 438 17.90 -20.94 -10.10
C ALA A 438 17.92 -20.49 -8.63
N ILE A 439 18.18 -19.21 -8.36
CA ILE A 439 18.11 -18.64 -7.00
C ILE A 439 16.73 -18.85 -6.39
N LYS A 440 15.68 -18.56 -7.15
CA LYS A 440 14.29 -18.72 -6.70
C LYS A 440 13.95 -20.19 -6.42
N ASP A 441 14.32 -21.09 -7.33
CA ASP A 441 14.03 -22.51 -7.20
C ASP A 441 14.75 -23.16 -6.01
N GLU A 442 15.99 -22.74 -5.73
CA GLU A 442 16.79 -23.26 -4.62
C GLU A 442 16.41 -22.67 -3.25
N THR A 443 15.90 -21.41 -3.21
CA THR A 443 15.76 -20.69 -1.94
C THR A 443 14.37 -20.11 -1.68
N THR A 444 13.50 -20.08 -2.69
CA THR A 444 12.21 -19.33 -2.68
C THR A 444 12.36 -17.80 -2.60
N ALA A 445 13.58 -17.27 -2.53
CA ALA A 445 13.81 -15.83 -2.61
C ALA A 445 13.69 -15.34 -4.04
N THR A 446 13.11 -14.17 -4.19
CA THR A 446 13.00 -13.47 -5.48
C THR A 446 13.81 -12.17 -5.46
N THR A 447 14.18 -11.69 -6.64
CA THR A 447 14.72 -10.33 -6.80
C THR A 447 13.61 -9.34 -6.46
N ARG A 448 13.84 -8.46 -5.49
CA ARG A 448 12.86 -7.43 -5.15
C ARG A 448 13.03 -6.19 -6.00
N CYS A 449 14.24 -5.65 -6.00
CA CYS A 449 14.62 -4.58 -6.93
C CYS A 449 16.14 -4.43 -7.02
N MET A 450 16.56 -3.82 -8.12
CA MET A 450 17.89 -3.25 -8.31
C MET A 450 17.80 -1.80 -7.87
N PRO A 451 18.40 -1.39 -6.72
CA PRO A 451 18.30 -0.02 -6.24
C PRO A 451 19.00 0.95 -7.20
N PHE A 452 18.56 2.21 -7.21
CA PHE A 452 19.19 3.24 -8.05
C PHE A 452 20.63 3.53 -7.65
N GLU A 453 20.90 3.52 -6.34
CA GLU A 453 22.26 3.62 -5.81
C GLU A 453 22.84 2.22 -5.69
N GLN A 454 23.90 1.95 -6.45
CA GLN A 454 24.55 0.68 -6.53
C GLN A 454 25.76 0.63 -5.58
N GLU A 455 25.84 -0.42 -4.79
CA GLU A 455 26.98 -0.74 -3.94
C GLU A 455 27.77 -1.90 -4.54
N HIS A 456 29.09 -1.87 -4.40
CA HIS A 456 29.96 -2.96 -4.85
C HIS A 456 30.28 -3.87 -3.67
N LEU A 457 29.60 -5.03 -3.60
CA LEU A 457 29.78 -5.99 -2.51
C LEU A 457 30.74 -7.13 -2.86
N SER A 458 30.86 -7.48 -4.16
CA SER A 458 31.68 -8.56 -4.69
C SER A 458 31.86 -8.41 -6.19
N ASP A 459 32.97 -8.90 -6.73
CA ASP A 459 33.22 -8.95 -8.19
C ASP A 459 32.40 -10.01 -8.92
N VAL A 460 31.87 -10.98 -8.18
CA VAL A 460 31.18 -12.15 -8.73
C VAL A 460 29.75 -12.25 -8.23
N CYS A 461 28.91 -12.85 -9.07
CA CYS A 461 27.52 -13.19 -8.74
C CYS A 461 27.47 -14.13 -7.54
N VAL A 462 26.61 -13.82 -6.59
CA VAL A 462 26.43 -14.58 -5.34
C VAL A 462 26.12 -16.07 -5.58
N HIS A 463 25.43 -16.40 -6.68
CA HIS A 463 25.01 -17.75 -7.02
C HIS A 463 25.96 -18.45 -7.99
N CYS A 464 26.13 -17.91 -9.21
CA CYS A 464 26.81 -18.62 -10.29
C CYS A 464 28.31 -18.32 -10.42
N GLY A 465 28.85 -17.38 -9.65
CA GLY A 465 30.28 -17.01 -9.68
C GLY A 465 30.74 -16.26 -10.95
N LYS A 466 29.87 -16.01 -11.92
CA LYS A 466 30.18 -15.18 -13.10
C LYS A 466 30.40 -13.73 -12.67
N PRO A 467 31.05 -12.87 -13.50
CA PRO A 467 31.20 -11.46 -13.19
C PRO A 467 29.85 -10.80 -12.84
N ALA A 468 29.82 -10.11 -11.74
CA ALA A 468 28.60 -9.42 -11.28
C ALA A 468 28.37 -8.13 -12.08
N LYS A 469 27.10 -7.80 -12.32
CA LYS A 469 26.70 -6.57 -13.03
C LYS A 469 25.92 -5.59 -12.16
N LYS A 470 25.12 -6.11 -11.22
CA LYS A 470 24.20 -5.32 -10.39
C LYS A 470 24.15 -5.83 -8.96
N MET A 471 24.04 -4.92 -8.03
CA MET A 471 23.60 -5.22 -6.67
C MET A 471 22.08 -5.25 -6.64
N VAL A 472 21.51 -6.27 -6.00
CA VAL A 472 20.08 -6.54 -5.96
C VAL A 472 19.63 -6.78 -4.52
N TYR A 473 18.46 -6.30 -4.17
CA TYR A 473 17.73 -6.70 -2.97
C TYR A 473 16.95 -7.99 -3.26
N PHE A 474 17.25 -9.03 -2.53
CA PHE A 474 16.53 -10.30 -2.56
C PHE A 474 15.70 -10.47 -1.28
N GLY A 475 14.67 -11.29 -1.34
CA GLY A 475 13.88 -11.65 -0.18
C GLY A 475 12.74 -12.59 -0.51
N LYS A 476 12.21 -13.25 0.51
CA LYS A 476 10.91 -13.90 0.40
C LYS A 476 9.83 -12.82 0.36
N ALA A 477 8.76 -13.05 -0.36
CA ALA A 477 7.70 -12.04 -0.57
C ALA A 477 6.30 -12.62 -0.34
N TYR A 478 5.38 -11.70 -0.12
CA TYR A 478 3.94 -11.99 -0.10
C TYR A 478 3.34 -12.08 -1.50
#